data_15536ae365573a4f0e33a49faea68ed9
#
_entry.id   15536ae365573a4f0e33a49faea68ed9
#
_cell.length_a   1.000
_cell.length_b   1.000
_cell.length_c   1.000
_cell.angle_alpha   90.00
_cell.angle_beta   90.00
_cell.angle_gamma   90.00
#
_symmetry.space_group_name_H-M   'P 1'
#
loop_
_entity.id
_entity.type
_entity.pdbx_description
1 polymer ?
#
loop_
_entity_poly.entity_id
_entity_poly.type
_entity_poly.pdbx_seq_one_letter_code
_entity_poly.pdbx_strand_id
1 'polypeptide(L)'
;NFINIGERTNVAGSRKFLRLIKEEKFDEAIEIARHQVDGGAQIVDINMDDGLIDGKQAMVRFLNLIAAEPDICRVPLMIDSSKWEIIEAGLQVVQGKCVVNSISLKEGEEKFVWEATQIKRYGAAVIVMAFDEVGQADNYERRIEIAKRSYDVLVNKVGFPSEDIIFDLNIFPVATGMEEHRRNAIDFIEATKWVRENLHNVSVSGGVSNVSFSFRGNNGVREAMHSVFLYYAIQNGMNMGIVNPALLEVYDDIPKDLLEHVEDVILDRREDATERLLDFAETVKGSKKEKTVDLSWRENPLQDRITHALVKGIDAFIIEDVEQARIEASKPIEVIEGHLMIGMNVVGDLFGAGKMFLPQVVKSARVMKKAVGYLNPFIEAEKGEEQKALGKILMATVKGDVHDIGKNIVSVVL
;
A
#
# COMPACT_ATOMS: atom_id res chain seq x y z
N ASN A 1 -6.02 -10.61 2.21
CA ASN A 1 -5.84 -9.17 2.49
C ASN A 1 -4.56 -8.70 1.84
N PHE A 2 -4.58 -7.50 1.23
CA PHE A 2 -3.42 -6.87 0.62
C PHE A 2 -2.79 -5.88 1.59
N ILE A 3 -1.46 -5.92 1.75
CA ILE A 3 -0.69 -5.03 2.63
C ILE A 3 0.03 -3.99 1.78
N ASN A 4 -0.23 -2.71 2.05
CA ASN A 4 0.47 -1.60 1.43
C ASN A 4 1.74 -1.24 2.21
N ILE A 5 2.86 -1.20 1.50
CA ILE A 5 4.17 -0.77 2.01
C ILE A 5 4.43 0.64 1.48
N GLY A 6 4.54 1.60 2.38
CA GLY A 6 4.79 3.00 2.03
C GLY A 6 6.24 3.21 1.57
N GLU A 7 6.43 3.87 0.41
CA GLU A 7 7.72 4.03 -0.28
C GLU A 7 8.35 5.43 -0.15
N ARG A 8 7.78 6.33 0.66
CA ARG A 8 8.20 7.77 0.65
C ARG A 8 9.34 8.09 1.61
N THR A 9 9.68 7.21 2.55
CA THR A 9 10.82 7.31 3.47
C THR A 9 12.08 6.62 2.92
N ASN A 10 12.26 6.73 1.62
CA ASN A 10 13.36 6.14 0.86
C ASN A 10 14.15 7.25 0.16
N VAL A 11 15.43 7.41 0.49
CA VAL A 11 16.30 8.48 -0.04
C VAL A 11 16.53 8.34 -1.55
N ALA A 12 16.51 7.13 -2.09
CA ALA A 12 16.63 6.89 -3.53
C ALA A 12 15.34 7.23 -4.28
N GLY A 13 14.16 7.01 -3.65
CA GLY A 13 12.84 7.20 -4.27
C GLY A 13 12.20 8.56 -4.01
N SER A 14 12.66 9.33 -2.99
CA SER A 14 12.05 10.58 -2.57
C SER A 14 13.08 11.72 -2.43
N ARG A 15 13.11 12.63 -3.42
CA ARG A 15 13.99 13.83 -3.37
C ARG A 15 13.73 14.69 -2.13
N LYS A 16 12.48 14.79 -1.68
CA LYS A 16 12.13 15.55 -0.48
C LYS A 16 12.74 14.91 0.75
N PHE A 17 12.57 13.58 0.91
CA PHE A 17 13.11 12.84 2.05
C PHE A 17 14.65 12.90 2.07
N LEU A 18 15.31 12.65 0.93
CA LEU A 18 16.76 12.77 0.79
C LEU A 18 17.28 14.14 1.25
N ARG A 19 16.65 15.22 0.81
CA ARG A 19 17.03 16.58 1.22
C ARG A 19 16.93 16.76 2.73
N LEU A 20 15.83 16.31 3.33
CA LEU A 20 15.60 16.47 4.78
C LEU A 20 16.64 15.71 5.60
N ILE A 21 17.00 14.48 5.16
CA ILE A 21 18.05 13.70 5.83
C ILE A 21 19.42 14.36 5.70
N LYS A 22 19.77 14.89 4.51
CA LYS A 22 21.03 15.62 4.29
C LYS A 22 21.14 16.92 5.10
N GLU A 23 20.02 17.61 5.28
CA GLU A 23 19.94 18.84 6.08
C GLU A 23 19.74 18.57 7.59
N GLU A 24 19.76 17.31 8.01
CA GLU A 24 19.50 16.84 9.39
C GLU A 24 18.13 17.27 9.96
N LYS A 25 17.16 17.54 9.11
CA LYS A 25 15.78 17.93 9.47
C LYS A 25 14.91 16.69 9.75
N PHE A 26 15.31 15.94 10.77
CA PHE A 26 14.66 14.67 11.10
C PHE A 26 13.20 14.83 11.54
N ASP A 27 12.84 15.93 12.20
CA ASP A 27 11.45 16.19 12.61
C ASP A 27 10.52 16.33 11.40
N GLU A 28 10.96 17.03 10.34
CA GLU A 28 10.22 17.11 9.08
C GLU A 28 10.24 15.79 8.32
N ALA A 29 11.29 14.99 8.45
CA ALA A 29 11.39 13.67 7.83
C ALA A 29 10.42 12.66 8.48
N ILE A 30 10.21 12.72 9.80
CA ILE A 30 9.24 11.91 10.56
C ILE A 30 7.81 12.17 10.05
N GLU A 31 7.49 13.43 9.74
CA GLU A 31 6.17 13.78 9.18
C GLU A 31 5.89 13.04 7.86
N ILE A 32 6.92 12.71 7.07
CA ILE A 32 6.73 11.89 5.85
C ILE A 32 6.32 10.46 6.22
N ALA A 33 6.90 9.88 7.27
CA ALA A 33 6.49 8.56 7.76
C ALA A 33 5.06 8.60 8.31
N ARG A 34 4.72 9.63 9.11
CA ARG A 34 3.37 9.85 9.66
C ARG A 34 2.32 9.92 8.55
N HIS A 35 2.55 10.74 7.52
CA HIS A 35 1.63 10.87 6.39
C HIS A 35 1.41 9.56 5.63
N GLN A 36 2.41 8.68 5.56
CA GLN A 36 2.23 7.35 4.95
C GLN A 36 1.30 6.47 5.78
N VAL A 37 1.51 6.43 7.10
CA VAL A 37 0.65 5.66 8.02
C VAL A 37 -0.78 6.20 8.01
N ASP A 38 -0.94 7.52 8.06
CA ASP A 38 -2.27 8.17 7.96
C ASP A 38 -2.93 7.93 6.60
N GLY A 39 -2.13 7.81 5.54
CA GLY A 39 -2.57 7.47 4.19
C GLY A 39 -2.91 6.00 3.99
N GLY A 40 -2.75 5.15 5.03
CA GLY A 40 -3.11 3.73 4.99
C GLY A 40 -1.95 2.78 4.71
N ALA A 41 -0.69 3.22 4.79
CA ALA A 41 0.44 2.31 4.79
C ALA A 41 0.41 1.43 6.04
N GLN A 42 0.60 0.12 5.85
CA GLN A 42 0.58 -0.88 6.92
C GLN A 42 1.98 -1.36 7.28
N ILE A 43 2.97 -1.04 6.42
CA ILE A 43 4.41 -1.16 6.66
C ILE A 43 5.03 0.11 6.10
N VAL A 44 6.07 0.63 6.73
CA VAL A 44 6.82 1.80 6.24
C VAL A 44 8.22 1.35 5.86
N ASP A 45 8.55 1.50 4.58
CA ASP A 45 9.89 1.23 4.02
C ASP A 45 10.83 2.40 4.33
N ILE A 46 12.02 2.10 4.86
CA ILE A 46 13.04 3.06 5.24
C ILE A 46 14.35 2.70 4.56
N ASN A 47 14.80 3.57 3.66
CA ASN A 47 16.07 3.44 2.96
C ASN A 47 16.93 4.68 3.15
N MET A 48 18.20 4.48 3.51
CA MET A 48 19.21 5.52 3.73
C MET A 48 20.43 5.35 2.82
N ASP A 49 20.28 4.63 1.69
CA ASP A 49 21.36 4.37 0.75
C ASP A 49 21.61 5.55 -0.19
N ASP A 50 22.45 6.47 0.22
CA ASP A 50 22.96 7.56 -0.62
C ASP A 50 24.46 7.77 -0.33
N GLY A 51 25.24 8.03 -1.37
CA GLY A 51 26.70 8.17 -1.26
C GLY A 51 27.19 9.39 -0.47
N LEU A 52 26.28 10.34 -0.16
CA LEU A 52 26.57 11.57 0.58
C LEU A 52 26.01 11.55 2.01
N ILE A 53 25.50 10.39 2.47
CA ILE A 53 24.93 10.20 3.80
C ILE A 53 25.71 9.07 4.50
N ASP A 54 25.98 9.22 5.80
CA ASP A 54 26.30 8.08 6.66
C ASP A 54 25.01 7.29 6.88
N GLY A 55 24.75 6.32 5.99
CA GLY A 55 23.52 5.53 5.97
C GLY A 55 23.29 4.76 7.28
N LYS A 56 24.36 4.27 7.91
CA LYS A 56 24.28 3.56 9.20
C LYS A 56 23.80 4.48 10.32
N GLN A 57 24.42 5.63 10.46
CA GLN A 57 24.05 6.60 11.47
C GLN A 57 22.65 7.17 11.24
N ALA A 58 22.32 7.50 9.97
CA ALA A 58 21.00 8.01 9.59
C ALA A 58 19.89 7.01 9.87
N MET A 59 20.09 5.72 9.53
CA MET A 59 19.14 4.64 9.80
C MET A 59 18.87 4.51 11.30
N VAL A 60 19.91 4.37 12.12
CA VAL A 60 19.78 4.25 13.58
C VAL A 60 19.09 5.46 14.18
N ARG A 61 19.46 6.67 13.78
CA ARG A 61 18.87 7.91 14.29
C ARG A 61 17.38 8.00 13.94
N PHE A 62 17.04 7.73 12.69
CA PHE A 62 15.65 7.81 12.21
C PHE A 62 14.75 6.76 12.88
N LEU A 63 15.21 5.52 13.01
CA LEU A 63 14.48 4.46 13.70
C LEU A 63 14.24 4.77 15.18
N ASN A 64 15.24 5.30 15.88
CA ASN A 64 15.09 5.71 17.28
C ASN A 64 14.07 6.85 17.44
N LEU A 65 14.02 7.80 16.51
CA LEU A 65 13.02 8.86 16.53
C LEU A 65 11.62 8.33 16.27
N ILE A 66 11.46 7.45 15.27
CA ILE A 66 10.16 6.78 15.00
C ILE A 66 9.68 5.99 16.21
N ALA A 67 10.58 5.32 16.95
CA ALA A 67 10.21 4.55 18.13
C ALA A 67 9.56 5.40 19.25
N ALA A 68 9.81 6.71 19.24
CA ALA A 68 9.18 7.67 20.16
C ALA A 68 7.82 8.20 19.66
N GLU A 69 7.40 7.84 18.44
CA GLU A 69 6.19 8.34 17.79
C GLU A 69 5.10 7.26 17.76
N PRO A 70 4.16 7.22 18.71
CA PRO A 70 3.14 6.16 18.81
C PRO A 70 2.29 5.99 17.55
N ASP A 71 1.99 7.09 16.86
CA ASP A 71 1.18 7.09 15.64
C ASP A 71 1.88 6.41 14.45
N ILE A 72 3.21 6.33 14.47
CA ILE A 72 4.02 5.71 13.41
C ILE A 72 4.43 4.30 13.81
N CYS A 73 4.97 4.12 15.02
CA CYS A 73 5.52 2.84 15.46
C CYS A 73 4.47 1.74 15.71
N ARG A 74 3.19 2.06 15.54
CA ARG A 74 2.08 1.08 15.52
C ARG A 74 2.07 0.16 14.31
N VAL A 75 2.79 0.50 13.23
CA VAL A 75 2.97 -0.36 12.06
C VAL A 75 4.40 -0.91 12.02
N PRO A 76 4.60 -2.12 11.45
CA PRO A 76 5.94 -2.65 11.22
C PRO A 76 6.78 -1.74 10.32
N LEU A 77 8.09 -1.74 10.54
CA LEU A 77 9.05 -1.04 9.70
C LEU A 77 9.77 -2.04 8.79
N MET A 78 10.08 -1.61 7.58
CA MET A 78 10.91 -2.33 6.63
C MET A 78 12.27 -1.63 6.55
N ILE A 79 13.33 -2.36 6.84
CA ILE A 79 14.70 -1.87 6.76
C ILE A 79 15.21 -2.22 5.37
N ASP A 80 15.37 -1.21 4.54
CA ASP A 80 15.79 -1.35 3.15
C ASP A 80 17.21 -0.83 2.96
N SER A 81 18.12 -1.70 2.56
CA SER A 81 19.47 -1.33 2.16
C SER A 81 20.14 -2.41 1.29
N SER A 82 21.02 -1.96 0.41
CA SER A 82 21.93 -2.83 -0.33
C SER A 82 23.15 -3.25 0.48
N LYS A 83 23.36 -2.69 1.69
CA LYS A 83 24.52 -2.90 2.55
C LYS A 83 24.13 -3.58 3.84
N TRP A 84 24.72 -4.74 4.10
CA TRP A 84 24.44 -5.50 5.32
C TRP A 84 24.67 -4.70 6.61
N GLU A 85 25.73 -3.89 6.66
CA GLU A 85 26.08 -3.06 7.83
C GLU A 85 24.99 -2.05 8.22
N ILE A 86 24.20 -1.57 7.23
CA ILE A 86 23.07 -0.67 7.47
C ILE A 86 21.86 -1.48 7.94
N ILE A 87 21.59 -2.64 7.29
CA ILE A 87 20.53 -3.56 7.69
C ILE A 87 20.73 -3.99 9.15
N GLU A 88 21.93 -4.46 9.51
CA GLU A 88 22.22 -4.94 10.86
C GLU A 88 22.08 -3.82 11.89
N ALA A 89 22.58 -2.62 11.59
CA ALA A 89 22.43 -1.47 12.48
C ALA A 89 20.95 -1.11 12.72
N GLY A 90 20.13 -1.20 11.68
CA GLY A 90 18.68 -1.03 11.80
C GLY A 90 18.04 -2.13 12.66
N LEU A 91 18.39 -3.40 12.41
CA LEU A 91 17.89 -4.55 13.17
C LEU A 91 18.20 -4.48 14.67
N GLN A 92 19.33 -3.86 15.05
CA GLN A 92 19.73 -3.70 16.45
C GLN A 92 18.86 -2.70 17.23
N VAL A 93 18.19 -1.75 16.56
CA VAL A 93 17.43 -0.69 17.21
C VAL A 93 15.94 -0.71 16.91
N VAL A 94 15.50 -1.38 15.82
CA VAL A 94 14.09 -1.46 15.48
C VAL A 94 13.29 -2.20 16.56
N GLN A 95 12.09 -1.74 16.84
CA GLN A 95 11.20 -2.34 17.82
C GLN A 95 10.12 -3.20 17.14
N GLY A 96 9.84 -4.37 17.71
CA GLY A 96 8.83 -5.29 17.22
C GLY A 96 9.25 -6.08 15.99
N LYS A 97 8.27 -6.73 15.34
CA LYS A 97 8.49 -7.48 14.09
C LYS A 97 8.74 -6.51 12.96
N CYS A 98 9.87 -6.65 12.31
CA CYS A 98 10.25 -5.85 11.14
C CYS A 98 10.45 -6.73 9.91
N VAL A 99 10.65 -6.10 8.76
CA VAL A 99 10.97 -6.75 7.49
C VAL A 99 12.33 -6.25 7.00
N VAL A 100 13.16 -7.14 6.49
CA VAL A 100 14.41 -6.77 5.80
C VAL A 100 14.19 -6.78 4.29
N ASN A 101 14.55 -5.71 3.62
CA ASN A 101 14.54 -5.57 2.16
C ASN A 101 15.99 -5.29 1.70
N SER A 102 16.67 -6.19 1.05
CA SER A 102 16.33 -7.54 0.67
C SER A 102 17.59 -8.42 0.62
N ILE A 103 17.39 -9.72 0.54
CA ILE A 103 18.47 -10.67 0.23
C ILE A 103 18.22 -11.35 -1.11
N SER A 104 19.27 -11.91 -1.72
CA SER A 104 19.17 -12.66 -2.98
C SER A 104 20.34 -13.60 -3.18
N LEU A 105 20.21 -14.50 -4.14
CA LEU A 105 21.29 -15.41 -4.54
C LEU A 105 22.35 -14.77 -5.45
N LYS A 106 22.31 -13.45 -5.71
CA LYS A 106 23.21 -12.77 -6.66
C LYS A 106 24.69 -12.92 -6.33
N GLU A 107 25.03 -13.00 -5.05
CA GLU A 107 26.42 -13.17 -4.57
C GLU A 107 26.71 -14.60 -4.11
N GLY A 108 25.86 -15.55 -4.51
CA GLY A 108 26.00 -16.97 -4.21
C GLY A 108 25.26 -17.41 -2.95
N GLU A 109 25.10 -18.73 -2.85
CA GLU A 109 24.31 -19.37 -1.80
C GLU A 109 24.92 -19.20 -0.40
N GLU A 110 26.25 -19.19 -0.26
CA GLU A 110 26.89 -19.07 1.07
C GLU A 110 26.53 -17.74 1.74
N LYS A 111 26.63 -16.63 0.99
CA LYS A 111 26.26 -15.31 1.50
C LYS A 111 24.76 -15.24 1.80
N PHE A 112 23.94 -15.76 0.92
CA PHE A 112 22.48 -15.82 1.11
C PHE A 112 22.09 -16.56 2.39
N VAL A 113 22.68 -17.73 2.65
CA VAL A 113 22.47 -18.52 3.88
C VAL A 113 22.92 -17.74 5.11
N TRP A 114 24.08 -17.08 5.02
CA TRP A 114 24.61 -16.30 6.13
C TRP A 114 23.68 -15.13 6.49
N GLU A 115 23.29 -14.30 5.50
CA GLU A 115 22.37 -13.17 5.70
C GLU A 115 21.03 -13.63 6.27
N ALA A 116 20.43 -14.66 5.68
CA ALA A 116 19.17 -15.24 6.15
C ALA A 116 19.27 -15.75 7.59
N THR A 117 20.43 -16.37 7.96
CA THR A 117 20.65 -16.83 9.33
C THR A 117 20.71 -15.66 10.32
N GLN A 118 21.35 -14.54 9.96
CA GLN A 118 21.39 -13.37 10.82
C GLN A 118 19.98 -12.75 10.95
N ILE A 119 19.25 -12.57 9.85
CA ILE A 119 17.88 -12.03 9.85
C ILE A 119 16.95 -12.87 10.73
N LYS A 120 17.03 -14.19 10.60
CA LYS A 120 16.26 -15.12 11.45
C LYS A 120 16.56 -14.94 12.95
N ARG A 121 17.84 -14.69 13.33
CA ARG A 121 18.21 -14.45 14.74
C ARG A 121 17.58 -13.19 15.31
N TYR A 122 17.39 -12.16 14.50
CA TYR A 122 16.67 -10.94 14.87
C TYR A 122 15.14 -11.12 14.88
N GLY A 123 14.62 -12.25 14.36
CA GLY A 123 13.19 -12.52 14.28
C GLY A 123 12.45 -11.70 13.22
N ALA A 124 13.17 -11.13 12.24
CA ALA A 124 12.58 -10.35 11.17
C ALA A 124 12.05 -11.24 10.04
N ALA A 125 11.04 -10.75 9.32
CA ALA A 125 10.67 -11.26 8.01
C ALA A 125 11.65 -10.74 6.94
N VAL A 126 11.67 -11.36 5.77
CA VAL A 126 12.65 -11.03 4.75
C VAL A 126 12.04 -10.98 3.35
N ILE A 127 12.35 -9.94 2.61
CA ILE A 127 12.13 -9.90 1.16
C ILE A 127 13.27 -10.63 0.46
N VAL A 128 12.90 -11.58 -0.39
CA VAL A 128 13.79 -12.38 -1.22
C VAL A 128 13.59 -12.00 -2.68
N MET A 129 14.56 -11.31 -3.27
CA MET A 129 14.48 -10.93 -4.68
C MET A 129 14.74 -12.14 -5.59
N ALA A 130 13.98 -12.24 -6.66
CA ALA A 130 14.23 -13.19 -7.75
C ALA A 130 15.48 -12.77 -8.56
N PHE A 131 16.65 -12.94 -7.95
CA PHE A 131 17.95 -12.55 -8.46
C PHE A 131 18.99 -13.58 -8.03
N ASP A 132 19.70 -14.20 -8.98
CA ASP A 132 20.76 -15.16 -8.72
C ASP A 132 22.09 -14.73 -9.37
N GLU A 133 23.06 -15.62 -9.38
CA GLU A 133 24.41 -15.40 -9.90
C GLU A 133 24.43 -15.05 -11.39
N VAL A 134 23.36 -15.40 -12.14
CA VAL A 134 23.22 -15.09 -13.58
C VAL A 134 22.63 -13.70 -13.79
N GLY A 135 21.73 -13.27 -12.91
CA GLY A 135 21.06 -11.96 -12.99
C GLY A 135 19.65 -11.95 -12.44
N GLN A 136 18.98 -10.80 -12.57
CA GLN A 136 17.58 -10.68 -12.20
C GLN A 136 16.70 -11.54 -13.12
N ALA A 137 15.65 -12.13 -12.54
CA ALA A 137 14.66 -12.85 -13.31
C ALA A 137 13.77 -11.85 -14.08
N ASP A 138 13.78 -11.94 -15.40
CA ASP A 138 13.08 -11.07 -16.33
C ASP A 138 11.89 -11.76 -17.03
N ASN A 139 11.76 -13.08 -16.91
CA ASN A 139 10.70 -13.89 -17.49
C ASN A 139 10.07 -14.83 -16.45
N TYR A 140 8.97 -15.49 -16.84
CA TYR A 140 8.21 -16.38 -15.97
C TYR A 140 9.06 -17.53 -15.42
N GLU A 141 9.77 -18.25 -16.28
CA GLU A 141 10.53 -19.45 -15.92
C GLU A 141 11.63 -19.13 -14.90
N ARG A 142 12.37 -18.04 -15.12
CA ARG A 142 13.44 -17.61 -14.22
C ARG A 142 12.91 -17.19 -12.87
N ARG A 143 11.73 -16.53 -12.82
CA ARG A 143 11.11 -16.13 -11.56
C ARG A 143 10.77 -17.32 -10.69
N ILE A 144 10.15 -18.35 -11.26
CA ILE A 144 9.77 -19.55 -10.49
C ILE A 144 10.98 -20.42 -10.12
N GLU A 145 12.00 -20.52 -11.00
CA GLU A 145 13.24 -21.25 -10.73
C GLU A 145 13.96 -20.67 -9.52
N ILE A 146 14.21 -19.35 -9.52
CA ILE A 146 14.91 -18.67 -8.43
C ILE A 146 14.07 -18.68 -7.16
N ALA A 147 12.76 -18.44 -7.24
CA ALA A 147 11.90 -18.49 -6.07
C ALA A 147 11.91 -19.87 -5.40
N LYS A 148 11.79 -20.94 -6.20
CA LYS A 148 11.87 -22.32 -5.70
C LYS A 148 13.21 -22.63 -5.05
N ARG A 149 14.33 -22.29 -5.73
CA ARG A 149 15.68 -22.50 -5.20
C ARG A 149 15.88 -21.75 -3.88
N SER A 150 15.49 -20.48 -3.83
CA SER A 150 15.59 -19.65 -2.63
C SER A 150 14.74 -20.20 -1.48
N TYR A 151 13.51 -20.65 -1.76
CA TYR A 151 12.63 -21.29 -0.79
C TYR A 151 13.27 -22.56 -0.20
N ASP A 152 13.76 -23.44 -1.06
CA ASP A 152 14.39 -24.70 -0.63
C ASP A 152 15.61 -24.45 0.26
N VAL A 153 16.43 -23.46 -0.06
CA VAL A 153 17.59 -23.07 0.76
C VAL A 153 17.13 -22.49 2.10
N LEU A 154 16.19 -21.56 2.09
CA LEU A 154 15.71 -20.89 3.32
C LEU A 154 15.04 -21.86 4.27
N VAL A 155 14.12 -22.68 3.78
CA VAL A 155 13.34 -23.58 4.63
C VAL A 155 14.18 -24.79 5.06
N ASN A 156 14.87 -25.43 4.14
CA ASN A 156 15.54 -26.72 4.41
C ASN A 156 16.95 -26.57 4.99
N LYS A 157 17.73 -25.53 4.60
CA LYS A 157 19.10 -25.34 5.11
C LYS A 157 19.15 -24.38 6.30
N VAL A 158 18.43 -23.23 6.20
CA VAL A 158 18.43 -22.21 7.26
C VAL A 158 17.37 -22.51 8.32
N GLY A 159 16.31 -23.23 7.97
CA GLY A 159 15.14 -23.43 8.82
C GLY A 159 14.41 -22.09 9.05
N PHE A 160 14.36 -21.22 8.04
CA PHE A 160 13.65 -19.96 8.09
C PHE A 160 12.14 -20.23 8.12
N PRO A 161 11.33 -19.53 8.95
CA PRO A 161 9.88 -19.67 8.93
C PRO A 161 9.32 -19.29 7.55
N SER A 162 8.55 -20.16 6.93
CA SER A 162 8.03 -19.92 5.59
C SER A 162 7.08 -18.71 5.51
N GLU A 163 6.33 -18.46 6.58
CA GLU A 163 5.44 -17.30 6.74
C GLU A 163 6.17 -15.95 6.84
N ASP A 164 7.46 -15.96 7.10
CA ASP A 164 8.32 -14.78 7.15
C ASP A 164 9.06 -14.53 5.83
N ILE A 165 8.86 -15.38 4.82
CA ILE A 165 9.44 -15.23 3.48
C ILE A 165 8.49 -14.45 2.58
N ILE A 166 8.99 -13.35 2.00
CA ILE A 166 8.26 -12.50 1.08
C ILE A 166 9.06 -12.46 -0.24
N PHE A 167 8.51 -13.00 -1.33
CA PHE A 167 9.18 -12.94 -2.62
C PHE A 167 8.93 -11.62 -3.32
N ASP A 168 9.98 -10.97 -3.80
CA ASP A 168 9.93 -9.95 -4.85
C ASP A 168 10.36 -10.59 -6.17
N LEU A 169 9.37 -10.81 -7.05
CA LEU A 169 9.56 -11.47 -8.35
C LEU A 169 10.01 -10.49 -9.45
N ASN A 170 10.44 -9.30 -9.10
CA ASN A 170 10.87 -8.19 -9.95
C ASN A 170 9.74 -7.67 -10.86
N ILE A 171 9.20 -6.52 -10.52
CA ILE A 171 8.28 -5.78 -11.38
C ILE A 171 9.12 -4.89 -12.30
N PHE A 172 9.09 -5.19 -13.60
CA PHE A 172 9.76 -4.41 -14.63
C PHE A 172 8.77 -3.54 -15.42
N PRO A 173 9.28 -2.46 -16.06
CA PRO A 173 8.46 -1.61 -16.91
C PRO A 173 7.82 -2.38 -18.06
N VAL A 174 6.61 -1.96 -18.42
CA VAL A 174 5.94 -2.34 -19.69
C VAL A 174 5.81 -1.12 -20.58
N ALA A 175 5.35 -1.31 -21.81
CA ALA A 175 5.18 -0.26 -22.80
C ALA A 175 6.45 0.60 -23.01
N THR A 176 7.59 -0.02 -23.06
CA THR A 176 8.90 0.63 -23.29
C THR A 176 9.24 0.77 -24.78
N GLY A 177 8.46 0.13 -25.67
CA GLY A 177 8.76 -0.01 -27.08
C GLY A 177 9.72 -1.16 -27.42
N MET A 178 10.18 -1.93 -26.41
CA MET A 178 11.03 -3.10 -26.58
C MET A 178 10.19 -4.37 -26.47
N GLU A 179 10.34 -5.28 -27.43
CA GLU A 179 9.54 -6.53 -27.51
C GLU A 179 9.75 -7.41 -26.28
N GLU A 180 10.98 -7.50 -25.78
CA GLU A 180 11.35 -8.27 -24.58
C GLU A 180 10.65 -7.79 -23.30
N HIS A 181 10.20 -6.53 -23.24
CA HIS A 181 9.53 -5.97 -22.07
C HIS A 181 8.01 -6.14 -22.11
N ARG A 182 7.46 -6.62 -23.21
CA ARG A 182 6.01 -6.68 -23.43
C ARG A 182 5.32 -7.56 -22.40
N ARG A 183 5.93 -8.70 -22.04
CA ARG A 183 5.37 -9.65 -21.09
C ARG A 183 5.72 -9.40 -19.62
N ASN A 184 6.50 -8.38 -19.30
CA ASN A 184 7.01 -8.16 -17.94
C ASN A 184 5.94 -8.19 -16.85
N ALA A 185 4.77 -7.58 -17.10
CA ALA A 185 3.68 -7.52 -16.12
C ALA A 185 2.93 -8.87 -16.02
N ILE A 186 2.55 -9.46 -17.16
CA ILE A 186 1.81 -10.73 -17.15
C ILE A 186 2.68 -11.87 -16.61
N ASP A 187 3.96 -11.93 -16.95
CA ASP A 187 4.89 -12.93 -16.42
C ASP A 187 5.07 -12.81 -14.90
N PHE A 188 5.06 -11.58 -14.36
CA PHE A 188 5.04 -11.38 -12.91
C PHE A 188 3.74 -11.90 -12.27
N ILE A 189 2.58 -11.62 -12.88
CA ILE A 189 1.28 -12.05 -12.39
C ILE A 189 1.17 -13.58 -12.40
N GLU A 190 1.58 -14.22 -13.48
CA GLU A 190 1.57 -15.67 -13.63
C GLU A 190 2.56 -16.36 -12.66
N ALA A 191 3.77 -15.80 -12.52
CA ALA A 191 4.75 -16.30 -11.55
C ALA A 191 4.27 -16.13 -10.11
N THR A 192 3.59 -15.03 -9.80
CA THR A 192 2.96 -14.82 -8.49
C THR A 192 1.96 -15.91 -8.17
N LYS A 193 1.08 -16.25 -9.12
CA LYS A 193 0.13 -17.34 -8.96
C LYS A 193 0.85 -18.66 -8.68
N TRP A 194 1.85 -18.98 -9.49
CA TRP A 194 2.62 -20.22 -9.31
C TRP A 194 3.28 -20.27 -7.93
N VAL A 195 3.94 -19.19 -7.48
CA VAL A 195 4.59 -19.13 -6.16
C VAL A 195 3.59 -19.37 -5.04
N ARG A 196 2.42 -18.73 -5.11
CA ARG A 196 1.37 -18.87 -4.10
C ARG A 196 0.73 -20.26 -4.04
N GLU A 197 0.69 -20.97 -5.16
CA GLU A 197 0.12 -22.31 -5.26
C GLU A 197 1.14 -23.42 -4.90
N ASN A 198 2.44 -23.16 -5.10
CA ASN A 198 3.47 -24.20 -4.98
C ASN A 198 4.43 -24.02 -3.80
N LEU A 199 4.62 -22.81 -3.28
CA LEU A 199 5.46 -22.54 -2.13
C LEU A 199 4.59 -22.24 -0.90
N HIS A 200 4.79 -23.05 0.14
CA HIS A 200 3.89 -23.01 1.29
C HIS A 200 4.09 -21.77 2.16
N ASN A 201 3.01 -21.10 2.54
CA ASN A 201 2.91 -19.96 3.47
C ASN A 201 3.70 -18.69 3.09
N VAL A 202 4.30 -18.60 1.92
CA VAL A 202 5.05 -17.41 1.52
C VAL A 202 4.13 -16.25 1.11
N SER A 203 4.65 -15.03 1.17
CA SER A 203 4.03 -13.83 0.62
C SER A 203 4.70 -13.40 -0.70
N VAL A 204 4.02 -12.57 -1.49
CA VAL A 204 4.58 -11.96 -2.70
C VAL A 204 4.39 -10.46 -2.64
N SER A 205 5.47 -9.72 -2.88
CA SER A 205 5.54 -8.26 -2.92
C SER A 205 6.23 -7.78 -4.20
N GLY A 206 6.32 -6.47 -4.37
CA GLY A 206 7.08 -5.83 -5.43
C GLY A 206 6.90 -4.33 -5.47
N GLY A 207 7.83 -3.63 -6.12
CA GLY A 207 7.81 -2.20 -6.34
C GLY A 207 6.85 -1.84 -7.49
N VAL A 208 5.58 -1.59 -7.17
CA VAL A 208 4.50 -1.39 -8.17
C VAL A 208 4.77 -0.22 -9.11
N SER A 209 5.41 0.85 -8.60
CA SER A 209 5.73 2.05 -9.39
C SER A 209 6.61 1.76 -10.61
N ASN A 210 7.35 0.65 -10.61
CA ASN A 210 8.23 0.26 -11.72
C ASN A 210 7.45 -0.09 -12.99
N VAL A 211 6.27 -0.70 -12.89
CA VAL A 211 5.47 -1.12 -14.05
C VAL A 211 5.19 0.02 -15.02
N SER A 212 5.05 1.24 -14.51
CA SER A 212 4.68 2.45 -15.25
C SER A 212 5.86 3.39 -15.55
N PHE A 213 7.09 2.92 -15.43
CA PHE A 213 8.29 3.76 -15.59
C PHE A 213 8.35 4.48 -16.94
N SER A 214 7.89 3.83 -18.01
CA SER A 214 7.81 4.38 -19.38
C SER A 214 6.92 5.62 -19.49
N PHE A 215 5.99 5.82 -18.53
CA PHE A 215 5.07 6.95 -18.49
C PHE A 215 5.42 7.99 -17.43
N ARG A 216 6.69 8.10 -17.03
CA ARG A 216 7.12 9.17 -16.11
C ARG A 216 6.74 10.55 -16.66
N GLY A 217 6.07 11.35 -15.82
CA GLY A 217 5.54 12.68 -16.20
C GLY A 217 4.08 12.66 -16.67
N ASN A 218 3.45 11.49 -16.79
CA ASN A 218 2.01 11.36 -17.04
C ASN A 218 1.34 10.61 -15.87
N ASN A 219 0.98 11.35 -14.83
CA ASN A 219 0.47 10.75 -13.60
C ASN A 219 -0.84 10.00 -13.81
N GLY A 220 -1.77 10.50 -14.63
CA GLY A 220 -3.06 9.83 -14.86
C GLY A 220 -2.91 8.44 -15.47
N VAL A 221 -2.05 8.29 -16.48
CA VAL A 221 -1.76 6.97 -17.07
C VAL A 221 -1.05 6.07 -16.04
N ARG A 222 -0.10 6.60 -15.26
CA ARG A 222 0.62 5.82 -14.25
C ARG A 222 -0.29 5.33 -13.13
N GLU A 223 -1.17 6.17 -12.64
CA GLU A 223 -2.15 5.82 -11.60
C GLU A 223 -3.07 4.68 -12.09
N ALA A 224 -3.57 4.77 -13.33
CA ALA A 224 -4.34 3.70 -13.96
C ALA A 224 -3.53 2.40 -14.10
N MET A 225 -2.26 2.48 -14.56
CA MET A 225 -1.40 1.29 -14.70
C MET A 225 -1.15 0.61 -13.35
N HIS A 226 -0.93 1.38 -12.27
CA HIS A 226 -0.75 0.81 -10.93
C HIS A 226 -2.03 0.08 -10.45
N SER A 227 -3.18 0.71 -10.63
CA SER A 227 -4.46 0.16 -10.19
C SER A 227 -4.85 -1.10 -10.97
N VAL A 228 -4.67 -1.09 -12.30
CA VAL A 228 -4.94 -2.26 -13.16
C VAL A 228 -3.96 -3.40 -12.84
N PHE A 229 -2.66 -3.10 -12.73
CA PHE A 229 -1.68 -4.11 -12.37
C PHE A 229 -1.99 -4.77 -11.04
N LEU A 230 -2.26 -3.98 -10.00
CA LEU A 230 -2.61 -4.48 -8.67
C LEU A 230 -3.91 -5.29 -8.69
N TYR A 231 -4.92 -4.85 -9.44
CA TYR A 231 -6.17 -5.59 -9.57
C TYR A 231 -5.92 -7.05 -10.00
N TYR A 232 -5.16 -7.25 -11.08
CA TYR A 232 -4.86 -8.60 -11.57
C TYR A 232 -3.83 -9.34 -10.72
N ALA A 233 -2.81 -8.67 -10.21
CA ALA A 233 -1.78 -9.29 -9.39
C ALA A 233 -2.35 -9.80 -8.04
N ILE A 234 -3.24 -9.05 -7.41
CA ILE A 234 -3.90 -9.44 -6.15
C ILE A 234 -4.80 -10.66 -6.38
N GLN A 235 -5.57 -10.69 -7.46
CA GLN A 235 -6.39 -11.86 -7.81
C GLN A 235 -5.55 -13.13 -8.02
N ASN A 236 -4.30 -12.97 -8.44
CA ASN A 236 -3.34 -14.06 -8.63
C ASN A 236 -2.44 -14.30 -7.41
N GLY A 237 -2.75 -13.69 -6.25
CA GLY A 237 -2.13 -14.02 -4.98
C GLY A 237 -1.08 -13.03 -4.46
N MET A 238 -0.80 -11.92 -5.16
CA MET A 238 0.02 -10.84 -4.60
C MET A 238 -0.69 -10.27 -3.37
N ASN A 239 -0.02 -10.27 -2.24
CA ASN A 239 -0.62 -9.85 -0.97
C ASN A 239 0.10 -8.70 -0.28
N MET A 240 1.19 -8.23 -0.86
CA MET A 240 1.93 -7.05 -0.41
C MET A 240 2.37 -6.22 -1.62
N GLY A 241 2.59 -4.92 -1.44
CA GLY A 241 3.09 -4.07 -2.53
C GLY A 241 3.71 -2.78 -2.01
N ILE A 242 4.85 -2.43 -2.58
CA ILE A 242 5.53 -1.16 -2.32
C ILE A 242 4.95 -0.14 -3.31
N VAL A 243 4.10 0.74 -2.82
CA VAL A 243 3.40 1.73 -3.67
C VAL A 243 2.97 2.94 -2.84
N ASN A 244 2.96 4.11 -3.47
CA ASN A 244 2.36 5.28 -2.85
C ASN A 244 0.82 5.16 -2.83
N PRO A 245 0.18 5.01 -1.66
CA PRO A 245 -1.27 4.83 -1.58
C PRO A 245 -2.06 6.04 -2.11
N ALA A 246 -1.44 7.20 -2.20
CA ALA A 246 -2.06 8.40 -2.76
C ALA A 246 -2.20 8.37 -4.30
N LEU A 247 -1.52 7.44 -4.97
CA LEU A 247 -1.51 7.28 -6.42
C LEU A 247 -2.33 6.08 -6.90
N LEU A 248 -3.19 5.53 -6.04
CA LEU A 248 -4.08 4.43 -6.40
C LEU A 248 -5.49 4.97 -6.64
N GLU A 249 -6.03 4.69 -7.83
CA GLU A 249 -7.43 4.95 -8.16
C GLU A 249 -8.28 3.69 -7.93
N VAL A 250 -9.57 3.89 -7.75
CA VAL A 250 -10.52 2.76 -7.75
C VAL A 250 -10.62 2.24 -9.20
N TYR A 251 -10.50 0.94 -9.39
CA TYR A 251 -10.48 0.32 -10.72
C TYR A 251 -11.69 0.72 -11.59
N ASP A 252 -12.88 0.76 -11.00
CA ASP A 252 -14.13 1.14 -11.68
C ASP A 252 -14.21 2.65 -12.04
N ASP A 253 -13.39 3.47 -11.42
CA ASP A 253 -13.34 4.92 -11.68
C ASP A 253 -12.40 5.28 -12.82
N ILE A 254 -11.58 4.34 -13.30
CA ILE A 254 -10.71 4.55 -14.44
C ILE A 254 -11.58 4.75 -15.70
N PRO A 255 -11.38 5.83 -16.47
CA PRO A 255 -12.10 6.02 -17.72
C PRO A 255 -11.99 4.80 -18.64
N LYS A 256 -13.10 4.34 -19.20
CA LYS A 256 -13.17 3.06 -19.95
C LYS A 256 -12.15 2.98 -21.08
N ASP A 257 -11.95 4.08 -21.79
CA ASP A 257 -10.98 4.14 -22.89
C ASP A 257 -9.55 3.94 -22.38
N LEU A 258 -9.19 4.60 -21.26
CA LEU A 258 -7.89 4.42 -20.62
C LEU A 258 -7.75 3.00 -20.05
N LEU A 259 -8.79 2.50 -19.40
CA LEU A 259 -8.81 1.15 -18.82
C LEU A 259 -8.51 0.08 -19.88
N GLU A 260 -9.19 0.14 -21.04
CA GLU A 260 -8.96 -0.82 -22.14
C GLU A 260 -7.51 -0.79 -22.62
N HIS A 261 -6.94 0.40 -22.86
CA HIS A 261 -5.56 0.53 -23.33
C HIS A 261 -4.54 0.04 -22.29
N VAL A 262 -4.78 0.31 -21.01
CA VAL A 262 -3.90 -0.13 -19.92
C VAL A 262 -4.00 -1.64 -19.70
N GLU A 263 -5.20 -2.22 -19.76
CA GLU A 263 -5.37 -3.67 -19.67
C GLU A 263 -4.70 -4.41 -20.82
N ASP A 264 -4.83 -3.89 -22.05
CA ASP A 264 -4.18 -4.47 -23.23
C ASP A 264 -2.65 -4.57 -23.03
N VAL A 265 -2.04 -3.55 -22.42
CA VAL A 265 -0.60 -3.53 -22.10
C VAL A 265 -0.25 -4.45 -20.93
N ILE A 266 -0.97 -4.37 -19.81
CA ILE A 266 -0.66 -5.14 -18.59
C ILE A 266 -0.81 -6.65 -18.82
N LEU A 267 -1.83 -7.05 -19.59
CA LEU A 267 -2.18 -8.44 -19.85
C LEU A 267 -1.63 -8.96 -21.19
N ASP A 268 -0.86 -8.15 -21.91
CA ASP A 268 -0.30 -8.50 -23.23
C ASP A 268 -1.37 -9.05 -24.20
N ARG A 269 -2.51 -8.38 -24.27
CA ARG A 269 -3.67 -8.84 -25.05
C ARG A 269 -3.49 -8.72 -26.57
N ARG A 270 -2.60 -7.80 -27.00
CA ARG A 270 -2.40 -7.48 -28.41
C ARG A 270 -1.00 -6.91 -28.69
N GLU A 271 -0.51 -7.15 -29.90
CA GLU A 271 0.85 -6.75 -30.29
C GLU A 271 1.05 -5.23 -30.34
N ASP A 272 0.03 -4.46 -30.74
CA ASP A 272 0.05 -3.01 -30.86
C ASP A 272 -0.38 -2.26 -29.58
N ALA A 273 -0.46 -2.96 -28.44
CA ALA A 273 -0.94 -2.39 -27.17
C ALA A 273 -0.10 -1.17 -26.72
N THR A 274 1.22 -1.27 -26.89
CA THR A 274 2.16 -0.20 -26.49
C THR A 274 1.92 1.07 -27.29
N GLU A 275 1.85 0.97 -28.63
CA GLU A 275 1.63 2.10 -29.53
C GLU A 275 0.29 2.77 -29.25
N ARG A 276 -0.76 1.98 -29.09
CA ARG A 276 -2.10 2.49 -28.77
C ARG A 276 -2.12 3.28 -27.45
N LEU A 277 -1.48 2.76 -26.40
CA LEU A 277 -1.42 3.46 -25.12
C LEU A 277 -0.58 4.73 -25.21
N LEU A 278 0.53 4.73 -25.99
CA LEU A 278 1.36 5.92 -26.22
C LEU A 278 0.59 7.01 -26.94
N ASP A 279 -0.11 6.67 -28.05
CA ASP A 279 -0.95 7.59 -28.81
C ASP A 279 -2.06 8.18 -27.93
N PHE A 280 -2.71 7.34 -27.15
CA PHE A 280 -3.74 7.77 -26.21
C PHE A 280 -3.17 8.72 -25.13
N ALA A 281 -2.01 8.40 -24.57
CA ALA A 281 -1.34 9.20 -23.55
C ALA A 281 -0.95 10.61 -24.06
N GLU A 282 -0.63 10.77 -25.34
CA GLU A 282 -0.38 12.07 -25.94
C GLU A 282 -1.65 12.92 -26.04
N THR A 283 -2.78 12.32 -26.34
CA THR A 283 -4.07 13.03 -26.36
C THR A 283 -4.47 13.53 -24.98
N VAL A 284 -4.18 12.75 -23.92
CA VAL A 284 -4.44 13.11 -22.52
C VAL A 284 -3.48 14.19 -22.02
N LYS A 285 -2.21 14.22 -22.49
CA LYS A 285 -1.24 15.29 -22.14
C LYS A 285 -1.66 16.67 -22.65
N GLY A 286 -2.38 16.75 -23.77
CA GLY A 286 -2.92 18.00 -24.32
C GLY A 286 -3.99 18.65 -23.44
N SER A 287 -4.61 17.88 -22.57
CA SER A 287 -5.45 18.35 -21.48
C SER A 287 -4.61 18.45 -20.19
N LYS A 288 -3.73 19.47 -20.08
CA LYS A 288 -3.36 20.00 -18.78
C LYS A 288 -4.64 20.49 -18.09
N LYS A 289 -5.41 19.57 -17.54
CA LYS A 289 -6.21 19.90 -16.39
C LYS A 289 -5.18 20.12 -15.25
N GLU A 290 -4.91 21.42 -14.94
CA GLU A 290 -4.73 21.75 -13.54
C GLU A 290 -5.69 20.83 -12.79
N LYS A 291 -5.28 20.23 -11.66
CA LYS A 291 -6.22 19.63 -10.72
C LYS A 291 -7.11 20.76 -10.19
N THR A 292 -7.99 21.27 -11.03
CA THR A 292 -9.21 21.91 -10.59
C THR A 292 -9.94 20.76 -9.92
N VAL A 293 -10.04 20.88 -8.61
CA VAL A 293 -10.84 19.96 -7.78
C VAL A 293 -12.18 19.90 -8.48
N ASP A 294 -12.49 18.77 -9.12
CA ASP A 294 -13.77 18.59 -9.77
C ASP A 294 -14.83 18.55 -8.64
N LEU A 295 -15.57 19.64 -8.52
CA LEU A 295 -16.63 19.80 -7.52
C LEU A 295 -18.01 19.52 -8.11
N SER A 296 -18.10 19.02 -9.35
CA SER A 296 -19.40 18.71 -9.99
C SER A 296 -20.24 17.73 -9.18
N TRP A 297 -19.57 16.80 -8.46
CA TRP A 297 -20.26 15.88 -7.55
C TRP A 297 -20.98 16.57 -6.38
N ARG A 298 -20.64 17.84 -6.07
CA ARG A 298 -21.34 18.61 -5.04
C ARG A 298 -22.77 18.98 -5.42
N GLU A 299 -23.11 18.92 -6.71
CA GLU A 299 -24.46 19.18 -7.22
C GLU A 299 -25.38 17.95 -7.09
N ASN A 300 -24.84 16.78 -6.76
CA ASN A 300 -25.60 15.54 -6.59
C ASN A 300 -26.46 15.56 -5.31
N PRO A 301 -27.49 14.69 -5.22
CA PRO A 301 -28.26 14.48 -3.99
C PRO A 301 -27.36 14.17 -2.80
N LEU A 302 -27.83 14.51 -1.59
CA LEU A 302 -27.07 14.41 -0.35
C LEU A 302 -26.47 13.02 -0.12
N GLN A 303 -27.25 11.95 -0.35
CA GLN A 303 -26.76 10.57 -0.22
C GLN A 303 -25.59 10.29 -1.14
N ASP A 304 -25.67 10.73 -2.39
CA ASP A 304 -24.61 10.50 -3.38
C ASP A 304 -23.35 11.29 -3.04
N ARG A 305 -23.47 12.49 -2.49
CA ARG A 305 -22.33 13.29 -2.00
C ARG A 305 -21.64 12.59 -0.84
N ILE A 306 -22.37 12.11 0.14
CA ILE A 306 -21.80 11.37 1.29
C ILE A 306 -21.12 10.08 0.82
N THR A 307 -21.80 9.33 -0.05
CA THR A 307 -21.24 8.09 -0.63
C THR A 307 -19.97 8.39 -1.42
N HIS A 308 -19.97 9.43 -2.26
CA HIS A 308 -18.80 9.85 -3.02
C HIS A 308 -17.64 10.25 -2.10
N ALA A 309 -17.91 11.04 -1.06
CA ALA A 309 -16.90 11.45 -0.07
C ALA A 309 -16.24 10.24 0.62
N LEU A 310 -17.05 9.24 1.01
CA LEU A 310 -16.56 7.99 1.62
C LEU A 310 -15.74 7.18 0.63
N VAL A 311 -16.24 6.91 -0.58
CA VAL A 311 -15.56 6.11 -1.62
C VAL A 311 -14.24 6.76 -2.05
N LYS A 312 -14.21 8.08 -2.21
CA LYS A 312 -13.00 8.82 -2.64
C LYS A 312 -12.07 9.21 -1.49
N GLY A 313 -12.48 9.01 -0.25
CA GLY A 313 -11.71 9.42 0.93
C GLY A 313 -11.58 10.94 1.08
N ILE A 314 -12.59 11.71 0.62
CA ILE A 314 -12.61 13.18 0.66
C ILE A 314 -13.27 13.63 1.97
N ASP A 315 -12.51 14.25 2.85
CA ASP A 315 -12.99 14.67 4.16
C ASP A 315 -13.35 16.18 4.25
N ALA A 316 -13.07 16.96 3.20
CA ALA A 316 -13.22 18.42 3.19
C ALA A 316 -14.67 18.87 3.42
N PHE A 317 -15.66 18.13 2.89
CA PHE A 317 -17.07 18.53 2.91
C PHE A 317 -17.94 17.63 3.79
N ILE A 318 -17.37 16.60 4.40
CA ILE A 318 -18.17 15.58 5.10
C ILE A 318 -18.96 16.13 6.28
N ILE A 319 -18.40 17.10 7.01
CA ILE A 319 -19.10 17.72 8.15
C ILE A 319 -20.33 18.50 7.68
N GLU A 320 -20.19 19.26 6.59
CA GLU A 320 -21.31 20.04 6.00
C GLU A 320 -22.44 19.11 5.54
N ASP A 321 -22.10 18.03 4.82
CA ASP A 321 -23.08 17.07 4.32
C ASP A 321 -23.76 16.28 5.45
N VAL A 322 -23.00 15.90 6.47
CA VAL A 322 -23.52 15.18 7.65
C VAL A 322 -24.39 16.10 8.50
N GLU A 323 -24.07 17.39 8.62
CA GLU A 323 -24.92 18.36 9.31
C GLU A 323 -26.26 18.55 8.57
N GLN A 324 -26.23 18.63 7.23
CA GLN A 324 -27.46 18.65 6.44
C GLN A 324 -28.29 17.39 6.70
N ALA A 325 -27.68 16.20 6.66
CA ALA A 325 -28.38 14.95 6.96
C ALA A 325 -28.97 14.94 8.38
N ARG A 326 -28.22 15.47 9.37
CA ARG A 326 -28.68 15.55 10.77
C ARG A 326 -29.91 16.44 10.95
N ILE A 327 -29.98 17.58 10.24
CA ILE A 327 -31.13 18.48 10.29
C ILE A 327 -32.37 17.83 9.66
N GLU A 328 -32.19 17.00 8.63
CA GLU A 328 -33.30 16.30 7.94
C GLU A 328 -33.73 15.03 8.70
N ALA A 329 -32.90 14.47 9.56
CA ALA A 329 -33.19 13.26 10.33
C ALA A 329 -33.99 13.54 11.60
N SER A 330 -34.76 12.56 12.06
CA SER A 330 -35.50 12.66 13.34
C SER A 330 -34.56 12.50 14.55
N LYS A 331 -33.46 11.71 14.37
CA LYS A 331 -32.43 11.49 15.38
C LYS A 331 -31.04 11.49 14.75
N PRO A 332 -30.01 12.04 15.43
CA PRO A 332 -28.65 12.05 14.91
C PRO A 332 -28.08 10.66 14.57
N ILE A 333 -28.47 9.62 15.30
CA ILE A 333 -28.02 8.24 15.05
C ILE A 333 -28.49 7.72 13.69
N GLU A 334 -29.62 8.16 13.17
CA GLU A 334 -30.16 7.75 11.87
C GLU A 334 -29.25 8.16 10.69
N VAL A 335 -28.45 9.20 10.87
CA VAL A 335 -27.45 9.61 9.86
C VAL A 335 -26.35 8.56 9.74
N ILE A 336 -25.95 7.97 10.88
CA ILE A 336 -24.93 6.89 10.89
C ILE A 336 -25.54 5.63 10.28
N GLU A 337 -26.69 5.17 10.79
CA GLU A 337 -27.36 3.93 10.35
C GLU A 337 -27.82 3.99 8.88
N GLY A 338 -28.19 5.18 8.41
CA GLY A 338 -28.62 5.44 7.05
C GLY A 338 -27.45 5.88 6.16
N HIS A 339 -27.27 7.18 6.00
CA HIS A 339 -26.39 7.78 4.99
C HIS A 339 -24.94 7.27 5.03
N LEU A 340 -24.34 7.21 6.23
CA LEU A 340 -22.94 6.80 6.37
C LEU A 340 -22.76 5.31 6.14
N MET A 341 -23.66 4.47 6.69
CA MET A 341 -23.57 3.02 6.49
C MET A 341 -23.89 2.61 5.04
N ILE A 342 -24.81 3.29 4.35
CA ILE A 342 -25.04 3.08 2.90
C ILE A 342 -23.75 3.34 2.11
N GLY A 343 -23.07 4.46 2.37
CA GLY A 343 -21.79 4.77 1.73
C GLY A 343 -20.70 3.77 2.05
N MET A 344 -20.60 3.32 3.31
CA MET A 344 -19.60 2.32 3.71
C MET A 344 -19.91 0.92 3.16
N ASN A 345 -21.18 0.57 2.92
CA ASN A 345 -21.53 -0.67 2.22
C ASN A 345 -20.99 -0.66 0.77
N VAL A 346 -21.11 0.48 0.06
CA VAL A 346 -20.51 0.62 -1.27
C VAL A 346 -18.98 0.44 -1.22
N VAL A 347 -18.31 1.02 -0.22
CA VAL A 347 -16.86 0.79 0.01
C VAL A 347 -16.57 -0.69 0.25
N GLY A 348 -17.39 -1.37 1.06
CA GLY A 348 -17.26 -2.79 1.35
C GLY A 348 -17.43 -3.67 0.10
N ASP A 349 -18.42 -3.37 -0.73
CA ASP A 349 -18.68 -4.09 -1.98
C ASP A 349 -17.53 -3.92 -2.97
N LEU A 350 -17.01 -2.69 -3.13
CA LEU A 350 -15.85 -2.40 -3.98
C LEU A 350 -14.60 -3.12 -3.49
N PHE A 351 -14.38 -3.14 -2.18
CA PHE A 351 -13.26 -3.86 -1.57
C PHE A 351 -13.41 -5.37 -1.73
N GLY A 352 -14.59 -5.92 -1.48
CA GLY A 352 -14.89 -7.35 -1.64
C GLY A 352 -14.75 -7.83 -3.09
N ALA A 353 -15.07 -6.97 -4.05
CA ALA A 353 -14.88 -7.24 -5.48
C ALA A 353 -13.43 -7.04 -5.97
N GLY A 354 -12.49 -6.65 -5.09
CA GLY A 354 -11.09 -6.36 -5.44
C GLY A 354 -10.88 -5.09 -6.27
N LYS A 355 -11.89 -4.22 -6.34
CA LYS A 355 -11.88 -2.97 -7.10
C LYS A 355 -11.42 -1.76 -6.26
N MET A 356 -11.35 -1.94 -4.97
CA MET A 356 -10.82 -0.98 -4.00
C MET A 356 -9.78 -1.68 -3.12
N PHE A 357 -8.69 -1.00 -2.81
CA PHE A 357 -7.60 -1.58 -2.03
C PHE A 357 -7.63 -1.08 -0.59
N LEU A 358 -6.99 -1.82 0.32
CA LEU A 358 -7.05 -1.52 1.75
C LEU A 358 -6.64 -0.07 2.11
N PRO A 359 -5.61 0.55 1.51
CA PRO A 359 -5.30 1.96 1.77
C PRO A 359 -6.45 2.93 1.44
N GLN A 360 -7.25 2.59 0.43
CA GLN A 360 -8.44 3.40 0.07
C GLN A 360 -9.55 3.21 1.11
N VAL A 361 -9.75 1.98 1.58
CA VAL A 361 -10.69 1.69 2.67
C VAL A 361 -10.30 2.43 3.96
N VAL A 362 -9.00 2.49 4.28
CA VAL A 362 -8.49 3.26 5.43
C VAL A 362 -8.83 4.75 5.30
N LYS A 363 -8.70 5.33 4.10
CA LYS A 363 -9.13 6.71 3.84
C LYS A 363 -10.63 6.88 4.05
N SER A 364 -11.44 5.95 3.54
CA SER A 364 -12.90 5.95 3.75
C SER A 364 -13.26 5.89 5.23
N ALA A 365 -12.60 5.01 5.99
CA ALA A 365 -12.80 4.88 7.43
C ALA A 365 -12.42 6.17 8.20
N ARG A 366 -11.39 6.90 7.75
CA ARG A 366 -11.04 8.20 8.33
C ARG A 366 -12.14 9.23 8.09
N VAL A 367 -12.72 9.28 6.89
CA VAL A 367 -13.88 10.15 6.58
C VAL A 367 -15.06 9.78 7.47
N MET A 368 -15.35 8.48 7.60
CA MET A 368 -16.39 7.96 8.50
C MET A 368 -16.15 8.39 9.94
N LYS A 369 -14.94 8.20 10.47
CA LYS A 369 -14.57 8.61 11.83
C LYS A 369 -14.77 10.10 12.07
N LYS A 370 -14.43 10.95 11.09
CA LYS A 370 -14.63 12.40 11.15
C LYS A 370 -16.11 12.75 11.21
N ALA A 371 -16.95 12.10 10.39
CA ALA A 371 -18.39 12.26 10.38
C ALA A 371 -19.04 11.86 11.70
N VAL A 372 -18.70 10.68 12.21
CA VAL A 372 -19.19 10.16 13.49
C VAL A 372 -18.73 11.03 14.65
N GLY A 373 -17.47 11.47 14.67
CA GLY A 373 -16.95 12.39 15.68
C GLY A 373 -17.74 13.70 15.76
N TYR A 374 -18.21 14.19 14.61
CA TYR A 374 -19.10 15.36 14.55
C TYR A 374 -20.50 15.09 15.14
N LEU A 375 -21.06 13.90 14.89
CA LEU A 375 -22.42 13.53 15.35
C LEU A 375 -22.46 13.15 16.84
N ASN A 376 -21.36 12.65 17.42
CA ASN A 376 -21.32 12.15 18.80
C ASN A 376 -21.88 13.13 19.85
N PRO A 377 -21.52 14.43 19.88
CA PRO A 377 -22.08 15.37 20.85
C PRO A 377 -23.61 15.49 20.79
N PHE A 378 -24.19 15.39 19.59
CA PHE A 378 -25.65 15.47 19.38
C PHE A 378 -26.33 14.17 19.84
N ILE A 379 -25.69 13.00 19.58
CA ILE A 379 -26.20 11.70 20.04
C ILE A 379 -26.18 11.66 21.57
N GLU A 380 -25.10 12.14 22.20
CA GLU A 380 -24.97 12.18 23.66
C GLU A 380 -25.96 13.16 24.30
N ALA A 381 -26.23 14.30 23.65
CA ALA A 381 -27.20 15.28 24.14
C ALA A 381 -28.64 14.74 24.13
N GLU A 382 -28.99 13.83 23.20
CA GLU A 382 -30.29 13.16 23.17
C GLU A 382 -30.41 12.04 24.21
N LYS A 383 -29.32 11.49 24.69
CA LYS A 383 -29.28 10.54 25.81
C LYS A 383 -29.53 11.35 27.09
N GLY A 384 -30.81 11.66 27.40
CA GLY A 384 -31.17 12.27 28.68
C GLY A 384 -30.69 11.42 29.86
N GLU A 385 -30.55 12.03 31.06
CA GLU A 385 -30.00 11.42 32.29
C GLU A 385 -30.69 10.11 32.75
N GLU A 386 -31.78 9.65 32.10
CA GLU A 386 -32.56 8.47 32.49
C GLU A 386 -32.52 7.27 31.54
N GLN A 387 -31.77 7.27 30.44
CA GLN A 387 -31.65 6.07 29.64
C GLN A 387 -30.64 5.08 30.27
N LYS A 388 -31.18 4.11 30.99
CA LYS A 388 -30.42 2.93 31.42
C LYS A 388 -29.88 2.23 30.18
N ALA A 389 -28.55 2.07 30.10
CA ALA A 389 -27.91 1.27 29.05
C ALA A 389 -28.57 -0.12 29.02
N LEU A 390 -29.00 -0.58 27.85
CA LEU A 390 -29.58 -1.91 27.62
C LEU A 390 -28.59 -3.04 28.00
N GLY A 391 -27.28 -2.76 28.00
CA GLY A 391 -26.22 -3.70 28.38
C GLY A 391 -24.83 -3.05 28.32
N LYS A 392 -23.82 -3.83 28.71
CA LYS A 392 -22.41 -3.46 28.55
C LYS A 392 -21.77 -4.41 27.54
N ILE A 393 -21.20 -3.86 26.46
CA ILE A 393 -20.47 -4.61 25.44
C ILE A 393 -18.99 -4.26 25.58
N LEU A 394 -18.16 -5.26 25.84
CA LEU A 394 -16.70 -5.09 25.83
C LEU A 394 -16.18 -5.37 24.43
N MET A 395 -15.62 -4.34 23.81
CA MET A 395 -14.96 -4.44 22.51
C MET A 395 -13.45 -4.32 22.71
N ALA A 396 -12.71 -5.35 22.31
CA ALA A 396 -11.26 -5.38 22.42
C ALA A 396 -10.63 -5.93 21.14
N THR A 397 -9.46 -5.38 20.81
CA THR A 397 -8.60 -5.96 19.79
C THR A 397 -7.75 -7.04 20.44
N VAL A 398 -7.66 -8.22 19.83
CA VAL A 398 -6.81 -9.28 20.35
C VAL A 398 -5.34 -8.92 20.20
N LYS A 399 -4.48 -9.41 21.08
CA LYS A 399 -3.04 -9.14 21.02
C LYS A 399 -2.46 -9.57 19.65
N GLY A 400 -1.86 -8.63 18.94
CA GLY A 400 -1.28 -8.85 17.61
C GLY A 400 -2.20 -8.49 16.43
N ASP A 401 -3.48 -8.13 16.69
CA ASP A 401 -4.37 -7.59 15.66
C ASP A 401 -4.32 -6.05 15.67
N VAL A 402 -4.02 -5.46 14.51
CA VAL A 402 -3.93 -4.00 14.33
C VAL A 402 -5.22 -3.39 13.75
N HIS A 403 -6.30 -4.19 13.59
CA HIS A 403 -7.54 -3.76 12.95
C HIS A 403 -8.46 -2.97 13.89
N ASP A 404 -7.93 -1.95 14.53
CA ASP A 404 -8.70 -1.07 15.43
C ASP A 404 -9.83 -0.30 14.74
N ILE A 405 -9.73 -0.08 13.42
CA ILE A 405 -10.71 0.71 12.66
C ILE A 405 -12.09 0.05 12.69
N GLY A 406 -12.16 -1.26 12.41
CA GLY A 406 -13.42 -2.02 12.46
C GLY A 406 -14.03 -2.02 13.86
N LYS A 407 -13.23 -2.25 14.89
CA LYS A 407 -13.63 -2.18 16.30
C LYS A 407 -14.19 -0.79 16.65
N ASN A 408 -13.49 0.27 16.27
CA ASN A 408 -13.92 1.64 16.59
C ASN A 408 -15.22 2.04 15.89
N ILE A 409 -15.41 1.62 14.63
CA ILE A 409 -16.68 1.85 13.91
C ILE A 409 -17.83 1.11 14.59
N VAL A 410 -17.66 -0.17 14.88
CA VAL A 410 -18.68 -0.99 15.55
C VAL A 410 -18.98 -0.45 16.95
N SER A 411 -17.96 0.01 17.70
CA SER A 411 -18.12 0.60 19.04
C SER A 411 -18.92 1.90 19.05
N VAL A 412 -18.98 2.61 17.93
CA VAL A 412 -19.78 3.84 17.81
C VAL A 412 -21.22 3.54 17.41
N VAL A 413 -21.43 2.47 16.64
CA VAL A 413 -22.77 2.06 16.17
C VAL A 413 -23.55 1.31 17.25
N LEU A 414 -22.86 0.60 18.14
CA LEU A 414 -23.43 -0.11 19.29
C LEU A 414 -23.65 0.82 20.48
#